data_da98fc487caa393d2497c0f6e2de07d4
#
_entry.id   da98fc487caa393d2497c0f6e2de07d4
#
_cell.length_a   1.000
_cell.length_b   1.000
_cell.length_c   1.000
_cell.angle_alpha   90.00
_cell.angle_beta   90.00
_cell.angle_gamma   90.00
#
_symmetry.space_group_name_H-M   'P 1'
#
loop_
_entity.id
_entity.type
_entity.pdbx_description
1 polymer ?
#
loop_
_entity_poly.entity_id
_entity_poly.type
_entity_poly.pdbx_seq_one_letter_code
_entity_poly.pdbx_strand_id
1 'polypeptide(L)'
;IVVPGNAYSEEGREKVGNAYSQLASIENPGAQEWVVGTRYHPRDIYDTMINMKEIHYDDEGEIELEEEVYELFQKVVETDGEFLWAKRTRNDGKAFGFDGKELARIKAKYIDTTQFFAQYYNDPNTTESARINKENFQYYDKSALSNKEGDWYIRDRKLNVYAAIDFAFSLRKGSDYTALVTIGVDHQA
;
A
#
# COMPACT_ATOMS: atom_id res chain seq x y z
N ILE A 1 7.31 -5.99 -14.52
CA ILE A 1 6.80 -7.18 -13.85
C ILE A 1 7.16 -7.11 -12.38
N VAL A 2 6.16 -6.97 -11.52
CA VAL A 2 6.31 -6.90 -10.07
C VAL A 2 6.24 -8.31 -9.49
N VAL A 3 7.21 -8.65 -8.67
CA VAL A 3 7.25 -9.90 -7.90
C VAL A 3 7.66 -9.57 -6.45
N PRO A 4 7.39 -10.44 -5.46
CA PRO A 4 7.77 -10.16 -4.07
C PRO A 4 9.24 -9.75 -3.91
N GLY A 5 10.15 -10.36 -4.68
CA GLY A 5 11.58 -10.07 -4.62
C GLY A 5 11.99 -8.65 -5.03
N ASN A 6 11.19 -7.94 -5.83
CA ASN A 6 11.47 -6.56 -6.22
C ASN A 6 10.47 -5.53 -5.67
N ALA A 7 9.36 -5.99 -5.10
CA ALA A 7 8.33 -5.10 -4.57
C ALA A 7 8.70 -4.51 -3.21
N TYR A 8 9.34 -5.29 -2.34
CA TYR A 8 9.55 -4.90 -0.95
C TYR A 8 10.75 -3.98 -0.71
N SER A 9 11.73 -3.95 -1.64
CA SER A 9 12.84 -3.00 -1.56
C SER A 9 12.60 -1.77 -2.44
N GLU A 10 13.06 -0.61 -1.99
CA GLU A 10 12.96 0.64 -2.76
C GLU A 10 13.75 0.52 -4.07
N GLU A 11 14.99 0.05 -3.99
CA GLU A 11 15.84 -0.19 -5.16
C GLU A 11 15.18 -1.13 -6.18
N GLY A 12 14.49 -2.18 -5.69
CA GLY A 12 13.74 -3.10 -6.54
C GLY A 12 12.60 -2.41 -7.28
N ARG A 13 11.84 -1.56 -6.58
CA ARG A 13 10.74 -0.78 -7.19
C ARG A 13 11.26 0.24 -8.20
N GLU A 14 12.35 0.95 -7.89
CA GLU A 14 13.00 1.89 -8.83
C GLU A 14 13.45 1.19 -10.11
N LYS A 15 14.08 0.01 -10.01
CA LYS A 15 14.48 -0.78 -11.18
C LYS A 15 13.30 -1.16 -12.05
N VAL A 16 12.16 -1.54 -11.44
CA VAL A 16 10.94 -1.86 -12.18
C VAL A 16 10.38 -0.62 -12.88
N GLY A 17 10.32 0.53 -12.19
CA GLY A 17 9.87 1.80 -12.77
C GLY A 17 10.74 2.24 -13.94
N ASN A 18 12.06 2.16 -13.80
CA ASN A 18 13.00 2.49 -14.88
C ASN A 18 12.84 1.55 -16.09
N ALA A 19 12.68 0.25 -15.84
CA ALA A 19 12.45 -0.71 -16.93
C ALA A 19 11.13 -0.44 -17.66
N TYR A 20 10.06 -0.12 -16.91
CA TYR A 20 8.79 0.28 -17.50
C TYR A 20 8.92 1.53 -18.38
N SER A 21 9.55 2.58 -17.88
CA SER A 21 9.73 3.83 -18.65
C SER A 21 10.49 3.64 -19.97
N GLN A 22 11.35 2.62 -20.04
CA GLN A 22 12.06 2.29 -21.28
C GLN A 22 11.15 1.65 -22.34
N LEU A 23 10.04 1.02 -21.94
CA LEU A 23 9.10 0.41 -22.89
C LEU A 23 8.41 1.45 -23.76
N ALA A 24 8.09 2.62 -23.21
CA ALA A 24 7.45 3.70 -23.96
C ALA A 24 8.21 4.12 -25.22
N SER A 25 9.55 3.93 -25.23
CA SER A 25 10.38 4.27 -26.39
C SER A 25 10.32 3.26 -27.56
N ILE A 26 9.74 2.08 -27.33
CA ILE A 26 9.61 1.03 -28.36
C ILE A 26 8.17 0.85 -28.86
N GLU A 27 7.24 1.59 -28.30
CA GLU A 27 5.84 1.56 -28.72
C GLU A 27 5.63 2.33 -30.03
N ASN A 28 4.81 1.76 -30.89
CA ASN A 28 4.36 2.44 -32.09
C ASN A 28 3.23 3.44 -31.75
N PRO A 29 3.12 4.57 -32.47
CA PRO A 29 1.99 5.47 -32.29
C PRO A 29 0.64 4.74 -32.42
N GLY A 30 -0.22 4.89 -31.41
CA GLY A 30 -1.53 4.23 -31.36
C GLY A 30 -1.50 2.76 -30.95
N ALA A 31 -0.38 2.23 -30.45
CA ALA A 31 -0.31 0.91 -29.86
C ALA A 31 -1.20 0.84 -28.62
N GLN A 32 -1.80 -0.35 -28.38
CA GLN A 32 -2.51 -0.63 -27.13
C GLN A 32 -1.58 -1.35 -26.18
N GLU A 33 -1.44 -0.83 -24.96
CA GLU A 33 -0.70 -1.47 -23.88
C GLU A 33 -1.67 -2.21 -22.94
N TRP A 34 -1.36 -3.47 -22.67
CA TRP A 34 -2.08 -4.29 -21.72
C TRP A 34 -1.17 -4.68 -20.58
N VAL A 35 -1.46 -4.18 -19.39
CA VAL A 35 -0.68 -4.45 -18.19
C VAL A 35 -1.45 -5.38 -17.28
N VAL A 36 -0.89 -6.55 -16.99
CA VAL A 36 -1.48 -7.53 -16.08
C VAL A 36 -0.53 -7.77 -14.92
N GLY A 37 -1.05 -7.67 -13.70
CA GLY A 37 -0.22 -7.84 -12.53
C GLY A 37 -0.97 -8.01 -11.23
N THR A 38 -0.19 -8.12 -10.15
CA THR A 38 -0.66 -8.23 -8.77
C THR A 38 0.02 -7.15 -7.94
N ARG A 39 -0.76 -6.48 -7.10
CA ARG A 39 -0.27 -5.46 -6.16
C ARG A 39 0.44 -6.14 -4.99
N TYR A 40 1.77 -6.06 -4.90
CA TYR A 40 2.55 -6.60 -3.77
C TYR A 40 2.99 -5.54 -2.77
N HIS A 41 2.96 -4.27 -3.16
CA HIS A 41 3.38 -3.18 -2.29
C HIS A 41 2.54 -1.93 -2.58
N PRO A 42 2.18 -1.12 -1.55
CA PRO A 42 1.40 0.12 -1.74
C PRO A 42 2.02 1.09 -2.74
N ARG A 43 3.36 1.13 -2.80
CA ARG A 43 4.15 2.00 -3.69
C ARG A 43 4.82 1.18 -4.81
N ASP A 44 4.16 0.19 -5.36
CA ASP A 44 4.65 -0.52 -6.55
C ASP A 44 4.36 0.27 -7.84
N ILE A 45 4.90 -0.20 -8.98
CA ILE A 45 4.70 0.48 -10.26
C ILE A 45 3.23 0.62 -10.63
N TYR A 46 2.37 -0.33 -10.25
CA TYR A 46 0.95 -0.27 -10.54
C TYR A 46 0.26 0.90 -9.84
N ASP A 47 0.72 1.30 -8.65
CA ASP A 47 0.26 2.51 -7.98
C ASP A 47 0.56 3.76 -8.80
N THR A 48 1.76 3.83 -9.36
CA THR A 48 2.14 4.93 -10.24
C THR A 48 1.30 4.92 -11.51
N MET A 49 1.10 3.75 -12.15
CA MET A 49 0.36 3.61 -13.40
C MET A 49 -1.11 4.00 -13.25
N ILE A 50 -1.78 3.57 -12.16
CA ILE A 50 -3.18 3.90 -11.87
C ILE A 50 -3.39 5.42 -11.74
N ASN A 51 -2.36 6.15 -11.32
CA ASN A 51 -2.42 7.59 -11.11
C ASN A 51 -1.77 8.40 -12.25
N MET A 52 -1.32 7.74 -13.34
CA MET A 52 -0.78 8.43 -14.50
C MET A 52 -1.87 9.19 -15.24
N LYS A 53 -1.55 10.43 -15.60
CA LYS A 53 -2.43 11.29 -16.39
C LYS A 53 -1.70 11.83 -17.59
N GLU A 54 -2.40 11.87 -18.70
CA GLU A 54 -2.01 12.64 -19.88
C GLU A 54 -2.60 14.04 -19.73
N ILE A 55 -1.74 15.06 -19.89
CA ILE A 55 -2.12 16.45 -19.73
C ILE A 55 -2.05 17.11 -21.11
N HIS A 56 -3.20 17.61 -21.56
CA HIS A 56 -3.33 18.36 -22.80
C HIS A 56 -3.35 19.85 -22.46
N TYR A 57 -2.59 20.63 -23.24
CA TYR A 57 -2.49 22.06 -23.06
C TYR A 57 -3.14 22.77 -24.26
N ASP A 58 -3.79 23.89 -24.02
CA ASP A 58 -4.28 24.79 -25.05
C ASP A 58 -3.14 25.62 -25.70
N ASP A 59 -3.50 26.46 -26.67
CA ASP A 59 -2.56 27.33 -27.37
C ASP A 59 -1.94 28.42 -26.45
N GLU A 60 -2.53 28.69 -25.32
CA GLU A 60 -2.07 29.65 -24.30
C GLU A 60 -1.15 28.99 -23.25
N GLY A 61 -1.04 27.64 -23.26
CA GLY A 61 -0.24 26.84 -22.36
C GLY A 61 -0.92 26.51 -21.03
N GLU A 62 -2.23 26.74 -20.94
CA GLU A 62 -3.03 26.32 -19.80
C GLU A 62 -3.52 24.87 -19.99
N ILE A 63 -3.81 24.18 -18.88
CA ILE A 63 -4.31 22.80 -18.92
C ILE A 63 -5.73 22.80 -19.48
N GLU A 64 -5.92 22.23 -20.65
CA GLU A 64 -7.21 22.08 -21.30
C GLU A 64 -7.93 20.80 -20.82
N LEU A 65 -7.19 19.68 -20.72
CA LEU A 65 -7.75 18.38 -20.38
C LEU A 65 -6.73 17.52 -19.63
N GLU A 66 -7.21 16.78 -18.66
CA GLU A 66 -6.46 15.69 -18.02
C GLU A 66 -7.22 14.38 -18.24
N GLU A 67 -6.54 13.38 -18.82
CA GLU A 67 -7.08 12.04 -19.03
C GLU A 67 -6.26 10.99 -18.28
N GLU A 68 -6.94 9.94 -17.80
CA GLU A 68 -6.26 8.79 -17.22
C GLU A 68 -5.58 7.98 -18.34
N VAL A 69 -4.27 7.68 -18.17
CA VAL A 69 -3.51 6.90 -19.16
C VAL A 69 -4.00 5.45 -19.23
N TYR A 70 -4.46 4.90 -18.09
CA TYR A 70 -4.89 3.51 -17.99
C TYR A 70 -6.31 3.37 -17.48
N GLU A 71 -7.10 2.55 -18.15
CA GLU A 71 -8.35 2.03 -17.60
C GLU A 71 -8.06 0.87 -16.63
N LEU A 72 -8.49 1.02 -15.37
CA LEU A 72 -8.26 0.01 -14.33
C LEU A 72 -9.37 -1.05 -14.34
N PHE A 73 -9.00 -2.30 -14.61
CA PHE A 73 -9.85 -3.46 -14.39
C PHE A 73 -9.31 -4.30 -13.24
N GLN A 74 -9.92 -4.19 -12.07
CA GLN A 74 -9.52 -4.92 -10.87
C GLN A 74 -10.66 -5.81 -10.38
N LYS A 75 -10.32 -7.07 -10.08
CA LYS A 75 -11.23 -8.05 -9.50
C LYS A 75 -10.56 -8.74 -8.33
N VAL A 76 -11.33 -8.99 -7.29
CA VAL A 76 -10.93 -9.74 -6.10
C VAL A 76 -11.63 -11.08 -6.06
N VAL A 77 -11.09 -12.04 -5.31
CA VAL A 77 -11.63 -13.39 -5.25
C VAL A 77 -13.02 -13.45 -4.64
N GLU A 78 -13.31 -12.55 -3.70
CA GLU A 78 -14.57 -12.52 -2.96
C GLU A 78 -14.87 -11.09 -2.51
N THR A 79 -16.16 -10.72 -2.55
CA THR A 79 -16.70 -9.46 -2.03
C THR A 79 -18.02 -9.76 -1.32
N ASP A 80 -18.14 -9.41 -0.03
CA ASP A 80 -19.35 -9.58 0.78
C ASP A 80 -19.93 -11.00 0.75
N GLY A 81 -19.07 -12.03 0.70
CA GLY A 81 -19.46 -13.43 0.66
C GLY A 81 -19.76 -13.98 -0.74
N GLU A 82 -19.70 -13.11 -1.76
CA GLU A 82 -19.86 -13.53 -3.15
C GLU A 82 -18.49 -13.76 -3.82
N PHE A 83 -18.29 -14.99 -4.32
CA PHE A 83 -17.04 -15.38 -4.98
C PHE A 83 -17.07 -15.07 -6.47
N LEU A 84 -16.00 -14.44 -6.98
CA LEU A 84 -15.83 -14.16 -8.41
C LEU A 84 -15.96 -15.44 -9.26
N TRP A 85 -15.38 -16.53 -8.77
CA TRP A 85 -15.54 -17.88 -9.32
C TRP A 85 -16.07 -18.82 -8.23
N ALA A 86 -17.37 -18.76 -7.99
CA ALA A 86 -18.00 -19.61 -7.01
C ALA A 86 -17.78 -21.10 -7.34
N LYS A 87 -17.59 -21.90 -6.30
CA LYS A 87 -17.33 -23.34 -6.42
C LYS A 87 -18.44 -24.06 -7.18
N ARG A 88 -18.05 -24.80 -8.18
CA ARG A 88 -18.93 -25.60 -9.05
C ARG A 88 -18.30 -26.96 -9.33
N THR A 89 -19.14 -27.92 -9.68
CA THR A 89 -18.69 -29.24 -10.14
C THR A 89 -18.88 -29.34 -11.65
N ARG A 90 -17.83 -29.74 -12.35
CA ARG A 90 -17.87 -30.01 -13.79
C ARG A 90 -18.58 -31.34 -14.06
N ASN A 91 -18.94 -31.56 -15.33
CA ASN A 91 -19.58 -32.79 -15.76
C ASN A 91 -18.71 -34.06 -15.53
N ASP A 92 -17.39 -33.90 -15.43
CA ASP A 92 -16.43 -34.94 -15.10
C ASP A 92 -16.29 -35.21 -13.59
N GLY A 93 -17.13 -34.58 -12.74
CA GLY A 93 -17.13 -34.76 -11.30
C GLY A 93 -16.06 -33.92 -10.55
N LYS A 94 -15.21 -33.18 -11.26
CA LYS A 94 -14.18 -32.34 -10.62
C LYS A 94 -14.75 -31.00 -10.18
N ALA A 95 -14.45 -30.64 -8.95
CA ALA A 95 -14.78 -29.31 -8.43
C ALA A 95 -13.74 -28.27 -8.90
N PHE A 96 -14.20 -27.05 -9.16
CA PHE A 96 -13.38 -25.88 -9.43
C PHE A 96 -14.03 -24.63 -8.82
N GLY A 97 -13.26 -23.52 -8.73
CA GLY A 97 -13.70 -22.27 -8.11
C GLY A 97 -13.49 -22.27 -6.59
N PHE A 98 -14.05 -21.27 -5.95
CA PHE A 98 -13.81 -20.96 -4.55
C PHE A 98 -15.08 -21.03 -3.72
N ASP A 99 -14.91 -21.46 -2.47
CA ASP A 99 -15.81 -21.25 -1.34
C ASP A 99 -14.97 -20.82 -0.14
N GLY A 100 -15.60 -20.39 0.95
CA GLY A 100 -14.90 -19.93 2.14
C GLY A 100 -13.97 -21.00 2.74
N LYS A 101 -14.32 -22.28 2.64
CA LYS A 101 -13.50 -23.39 3.14
C LYS A 101 -12.22 -23.57 2.29
N GLU A 102 -12.37 -23.51 0.98
CA GLU A 102 -11.23 -23.62 0.07
C GLU A 102 -10.29 -22.43 0.21
N LEU A 103 -10.83 -21.21 0.32
CA LEU A 103 -10.04 -20.00 0.49
C LEU A 103 -9.29 -20.00 1.83
N ALA A 104 -9.94 -20.44 2.91
CA ALA A 104 -9.28 -20.60 4.22
C ALA A 104 -8.14 -21.63 4.16
N ARG A 105 -8.36 -22.75 3.45
CA ARG A 105 -7.34 -23.78 3.24
C ARG A 105 -6.13 -23.26 2.46
N ILE A 106 -6.37 -22.41 1.46
CA ILE A 106 -5.31 -21.78 0.69
C ILE A 106 -4.55 -20.78 1.56
N LYS A 107 -5.26 -19.87 2.27
CA LYS A 107 -4.68 -18.87 3.19
C LYS A 107 -3.75 -19.53 4.21
N ALA A 108 -4.16 -20.66 4.79
CA ALA A 108 -3.36 -21.39 5.78
C ALA A 108 -2.00 -21.93 5.26
N LYS A 109 -1.79 -21.96 3.94
CA LYS A 109 -0.52 -22.37 3.32
C LYS A 109 0.45 -21.23 3.09
N TYR A 110 0.00 -19.99 3.22
CA TYR A 110 0.86 -18.83 3.08
C TYR A 110 1.61 -18.58 4.38
N ILE A 111 2.94 -18.55 4.31
CA ILE A 111 3.81 -18.18 5.43
C ILE A 111 3.66 -16.67 5.70
N ASP A 112 3.59 -15.89 4.63
CA ASP A 112 3.32 -14.45 4.67
C ASP A 112 1.90 -14.19 4.16
N THR A 113 1.01 -13.85 5.08
CA THR A 113 -0.40 -13.55 4.77
C THR A 113 -0.55 -12.32 3.89
N THR A 114 0.41 -11.38 3.88
CA THR A 114 0.39 -10.22 2.98
C THR A 114 0.38 -10.66 1.52
N GLN A 115 1.14 -11.70 1.18
CA GLN A 115 1.16 -12.22 -0.18
C GLN A 115 -0.17 -12.87 -0.58
N PHE A 116 -0.86 -13.51 0.36
CA PHE A 116 -2.21 -14.02 0.12
C PHE A 116 -3.18 -12.88 -0.23
N PHE A 117 -3.22 -11.83 0.57
CA PHE A 117 -4.11 -10.69 0.32
C PHE A 117 -3.73 -9.93 -0.95
N ALA A 118 -2.43 -9.78 -1.23
CA ALA A 118 -1.96 -9.21 -2.48
C ALA A 118 -2.49 -9.99 -3.71
N GLN A 119 -2.41 -11.32 -3.67
CA GLN A 119 -2.77 -12.16 -4.82
C GLN A 119 -4.28 -12.38 -4.99
N TYR A 120 -5.03 -12.51 -3.91
CA TYR A 120 -6.45 -12.83 -3.96
C TYR A 120 -7.36 -11.61 -3.82
N TYR A 121 -6.87 -10.56 -3.19
CA TYR A 121 -7.64 -9.34 -2.93
C TYR A 121 -7.04 -8.08 -3.56
N ASN A 122 -5.88 -8.18 -4.23
CA ASN A 122 -5.12 -7.03 -4.74
C ASN A 122 -4.82 -5.97 -3.66
N ASP A 123 -4.77 -6.40 -2.40
CA ASP A 123 -4.54 -5.54 -1.25
C ASP A 123 -3.15 -5.81 -0.63
N PRO A 124 -2.17 -4.92 -0.91
CA PRO A 124 -0.84 -5.01 -0.31
C PRO A 124 -0.77 -4.44 1.11
N ASN A 125 -1.87 -3.85 1.63
CA ASN A 125 -1.93 -3.08 2.88
C ASN A 125 -2.74 -3.76 3.98
N THR A 126 -2.88 -5.08 3.98
CA THR A 126 -3.76 -5.72 4.95
C THR A 126 -3.40 -5.37 6.38
N THR A 127 -4.41 -4.99 7.15
CA THR A 127 -4.33 -4.74 8.59
C THR A 127 -3.83 -5.96 9.37
N GLU A 128 -4.07 -7.17 8.86
CA GLU A 128 -3.61 -8.42 9.49
C GLU A 128 -2.09 -8.60 9.47
N SER A 129 -1.39 -8.00 8.51
CA SER A 129 0.08 -8.05 8.38
C SER A 129 0.77 -6.83 8.99
N ALA A 130 0.02 -5.81 9.39
CA ALA A 130 0.56 -4.63 10.03
C ALA A 130 1.14 -5.02 11.41
N ARG A 131 2.45 -4.78 11.62
CA ARG A 131 3.10 -4.98 12.93
C ARG A 131 2.45 -4.16 14.03
N ILE A 132 1.81 -3.04 13.67
CA ILE A 132 1.09 -2.14 14.57
C ILE A 132 -0.33 -1.99 14.00
N ASN A 133 -1.31 -2.54 14.71
CA ASN A 133 -2.70 -2.40 14.33
C ASN A 133 -3.24 -1.04 14.79
N LYS A 134 -3.85 -0.27 13.88
CA LYS A 134 -4.45 1.04 14.19
C LYS A 134 -5.53 0.97 15.28
N GLU A 135 -6.21 -0.15 15.39
CA GLU A 135 -7.23 -0.38 16.42
C GLU A 135 -6.66 -0.40 17.84
N ASN A 136 -5.35 -0.67 17.96
CA ASN A 136 -4.65 -0.67 19.24
C ASN A 136 -4.17 0.74 19.66
N PHE A 137 -4.33 1.76 18.81
CA PHE A 137 -3.97 3.12 19.17
C PHE A 137 -4.95 3.67 20.20
N GLN A 138 -4.41 4.13 21.30
CA GLN A 138 -5.15 4.89 22.31
C GLN A 138 -4.82 6.37 22.13
N TYR A 139 -5.86 7.17 22.10
CA TYR A 139 -5.73 8.62 21.93
C TYR A 139 -6.00 9.33 23.26
N TYR A 140 -5.29 10.41 23.48
CA TYR A 140 -5.53 11.30 24.60
C TYR A 140 -5.91 12.70 24.09
N ASP A 141 -6.65 13.44 24.92
CA ASP A 141 -6.97 14.83 24.61
C ASP A 141 -5.73 15.72 24.82
N LYS A 142 -5.36 16.49 23.80
CA LYS A 142 -4.24 17.44 23.90
C LYS A 142 -4.41 18.47 25.00
N SER A 143 -5.65 18.83 25.38
CA SER A 143 -5.94 19.72 26.50
C SER A 143 -5.51 19.14 27.85
N ALA A 144 -5.32 17.83 27.95
CA ALA A 144 -4.81 17.18 29.15
C ALA A 144 -3.29 17.36 29.36
N LEU A 145 -2.57 17.84 28.31
CA LEU A 145 -1.15 18.14 28.40
C LEU A 145 -0.92 19.57 28.90
N SER A 146 0.01 19.74 29.81
CA SER A 146 0.44 21.04 30.27
C SER A 146 1.96 21.10 30.49
N ASN A 147 2.56 22.26 30.29
CA ASN A 147 3.95 22.55 30.63
C ASN A 147 3.98 23.54 31.77
N LYS A 148 4.70 23.21 32.84
CA LYS A 148 4.90 24.05 34.00
C LYS A 148 6.39 24.12 34.30
N GLU A 149 6.98 25.30 34.16
CA GLU A 149 8.40 25.58 34.44
C GLU A 149 9.39 24.64 33.70
N GLY A 150 9.00 24.20 32.47
CA GLY A 150 9.81 23.29 31.65
C GLY A 150 9.48 21.80 31.81
N ASP A 151 8.72 21.44 32.80
CA ASP A 151 8.24 20.08 33.02
C ASP A 151 6.90 19.84 32.34
N TRP A 152 6.76 18.69 31.68
CA TRP A 152 5.52 18.27 31.04
C TRP A 152 4.68 17.39 31.96
N TYR A 153 3.39 17.60 31.89
CA TYR A 153 2.39 16.87 32.67
C TYR A 153 1.25 16.42 31.77
N ILE A 154 0.72 15.23 32.04
CA ILE A 154 -0.60 14.80 31.55
C ILE A 154 -1.56 14.81 32.76
N ARG A 155 -2.53 15.72 32.72
CA ARG A 155 -3.36 16.08 33.89
C ARG A 155 -2.47 16.52 35.07
N ASP A 156 -2.34 15.71 36.11
CA ASP A 156 -1.54 15.96 37.32
C ASP A 156 -0.25 15.09 37.40
N ARG A 157 -0.01 14.23 36.39
CA ARG A 157 1.15 13.33 36.36
C ARG A 157 2.31 13.96 35.60
N LYS A 158 3.46 14.05 36.25
CA LYS A 158 4.68 14.47 35.59
C LYS A 158 5.20 13.44 34.62
N LEU A 159 5.63 13.89 33.45
CA LEU A 159 6.17 13.05 32.39
C LEU A 159 7.67 13.23 32.26
N ASN A 160 8.39 12.10 32.14
CA ASN A 160 9.73 12.07 31.56
C ASN A 160 9.58 12.05 30.04
N VAL A 161 10.09 13.07 29.37
CA VAL A 161 9.96 13.22 27.91
C VAL A 161 11.23 12.72 27.24
N TYR A 162 11.04 11.83 26.29
CA TYR A 162 12.11 11.29 25.43
C TYR A 162 11.77 11.60 23.98
N ALA A 163 12.80 11.86 23.18
CA ALA A 163 12.65 12.04 21.73
C ALA A 163 13.64 11.13 21.00
N ALA A 164 13.20 10.54 19.92
CA ALA A 164 14.03 9.81 18.98
C ALA A 164 13.84 10.39 17.58
N ILE A 165 14.95 10.48 16.85
CA ILE A 165 14.95 10.97 15.47
C ILE A 165 15.50 9.86 14.58
N ASP A 166 14.75 9.53 13.53
CA ASP A 166 15.20 8.70 12.43
C ASP A 166 15.41 9.59 11.21
N PHE A 167 16.66 9.73 10.79
CA PHE A 167 17.03 10.64 9.73
C PHE A 167 16.93 9.98 8.35
N ALA A 168 16.25 10.64 7.42
CA ALA A 168 16.39 10.29 6.01
C ALA A 168 17.79 10.68 5.50
N PHE A 169 18.52 9.74 4.93
CA PHE A 169 19.85 9.96 4.37
C PHE A 169 19.84 10.55 2.95
N SER A 170 18.67 10.73 2.33
CA SER A 170 18.54 11.23 0.97
C SER A 170 17.49 12.31 0.86
N LEU A 171 17.82 13.38 0.10
CA LEU A 171 16.89 14.44 -0.27
C LEU A 171 16.18 14.17 -1.60
N ARG A 172 16.33 12.98 -2.19
CA ARG A 172 15.69 12.63 -3.45
C ARG A 172 14.17 12.53 -3.27
N LYS A 173 13.45 12.95 -4.29
CA LYS A 173 11.99 12.82 -4.36
C LYS A 173 11.64 11.32 -4.30
N GLY A 174 10.96 10.88 -3.23
CA GLY A 174 10.64 9.46 -3.00
C GLY A 174 11.49 8.77 -1.94
N SER A 175 12.48 9.45 -1.33
CA SER A 175 13.21 8.92 -0.17
C SER A 175 12.33 8.91 1.08
N ASP A 176 12.71 8.12 2.07
CA ASP A 176 12.04 8.08 3.35
C ASP A 176 12.07 9.45 4.05
N TYR A 177 11.06 9.71 4.86
CA TYR A 177 10.97 10.94 5.62
C TYR A 177 11.80 10.85 6.90
N THR A 178 12.40 11.97 7.31
CA THR A 178 12.90 12.09 8.67
C THR A 178 11.72 12.02 9.63
N ALA A 179 11.77 11.09 10.55
CA ALA A 179 10.74 10.92 11.58
C ALA A 179 11.25 11.40 12.93
N LEU A 180 10.48 12.26 13.60
CA LEU A 180 10.69 12.67 14.98
C LEU A 180 9.54 12.11 15.83
N VAL A 181 9.90 11.24 16.77
CA VAL A 181 8.95 10.66 17.73
C VAL A 181 9.29 11.18 19.11
N THR A 182 8.28 11.74 19.79
CA THR A 182 8.40 12.19 21.19
C THR A 182 7.44 11.38 22.05
N ILE A 183 7.93 10.82 23.13
CA ILE A 183 7.14 10.05 24.09
C ILE A 183 7.28 10.64 25.50
N GLY A 184 6.16 10.71 26.23
CA GLY A 184 6.13 11.05 27.65
C GLY A 184 5.83 9.78 28.46
N VAL A 185 6.65 9.50 29.47
CA VAL A 185 6.49 8.34 30.36
C VAL A 185 6.24 8.85 31.76
N ASP A 186 5.16 8.41 32.39
CA ASP A 186 4.91 8.68 33.80
C ASP A 186 5.61 7.61 34.69
N HIS A 187 5.86 7.96 35.95
CA HIS A 187 6.54 7.05 36.88
C HIS A 187 5.66 5.91 37.44
N GLN A 188 4.37 5.88 37.04
CA GLN A 188 3.40 4.90 37.51
C GLN A 188 2.99 3.89 36.42
N ALA A 189 3.66 3.95 35.26
CA ALA A 189 3.43 3.04 34.14
C ALA A 189 4.29 1.78 34.24
#